data_65d1da246c644b03ff5167ba9c9b76ce
#
_entry.id   65d1da246c644b03ff5167ba9c9b76ce
#
_cell.length_a   1.000
_cell.length_b   1.000
_cell.length_c   1.000
_cell.angle_alpha   90.00
_cell.angle_beta   90.00
_cell.angle_gamma   90.00
#
_symmetry.space_group_name_H-M   'P 1'
#
loop_
_entity.id
_entity.type
_entity.pdbx_description
1 polymer ?
#
loop_
_entity_poly.entity_id
_entity_poly.type
_entity_poly.pdbx_seq_one_letter_code
_entity_poly.pdbx_strand_id
1 'polypeptide(L)'
;VLDLLVKVKEEQDPTLAVRYSCRMAICGSCGIVINGVPRLACQTLLSELKAEFIAVEPVWNHKVIKDLVVDLEPDFEKVKKVKPYIVRDVKEIYETDKEFGQKLEELEKYYNFAYCIQCGLCMAACPILATNDNFLGPMALNAAYRWSADSRDQGWGERARIIDSEDGLWPCHLAYTCSAVCPRGVDPGFSIQLLKASLIRRAKRVL
;
A
#
# COMPACT_ATOMS: atom_id res chain seq x y z
N VAL A 1 -12.89 11.78 -12.93
CA VAL A 1 -11.67 11.93 -13.76
C VAL A 1 -11.52 10.73 -14.69
N LEU A 2 -11.71 9.50 -14.22
CA LEU A 2 -11.54 8.32 -15.10
C LEU A 2 -12.43 8.37 -16.33
N ASP A 3 -13.70 8.73 -16.20
CA ASP A 3 -14.63 8.78 -17.34
C ASP A 3 -14.21 9.81 -18.38
N LEU A 4 -13.60 10.93 -17.93
CA LEU A 4 -13.00 11.90 -18.84
C LEU A 4 -11.81 11.32 -19.62
N LEU A 5 -10.91 10.58 -18.95
CA LEU A 5 -9.77 9.93 -19.61
C LEU A 5 -10.23 8.86 -20.61
N VAL A 6 -11.27 8.10 -20.26
CA VAL A 6 -11.87 7.12 -21.17
C VAL A 6 -12.47 7.83 -22.39
N LYS A 7 -13.20 8.93 -22.20
CA LYS A 7 -13.76 9.74 -23.28
C LYS A 7 -12.66 10.31 -24.19
N VAL A 8 -11.59 10.85 -23.64
CA VAL A 8 -10.42 11.31 -24.43
C VAL A 8 -9.87 10.18 -25.28
N LYS A 9 -9.70 8.99 -24.67
CA LYS A 9 -9.21 7.81 -25.38
C LYS A 9 -10.14 7.36 -26.52
N GLU A 10 -11.44 7.43 -26.32
CA GLU A 10 -12.43 6.96 -27.32
C GLU A 10 -12.67 7.97 -28.44
N GLU A 11 -12.66 9.28 -28.14
CA GLU A 11 -13.08 10.33 -29.08
C GLU A 11 -11.91 11.13 -29.66
N GLN A 12 -10.76 11.20 -28.98
CA GLN A 12 -9.67 12.13 -29.38
C GLN A 12 -8.34 11.41 -29.65
N ASP A 13 -7.88 10.57 -28.73
CA ASP A 13 -6.60 9.88 -28.84
C ASP A 13 -6.69 8.40 -28.42
N PRO A 14 -6.96 7.49 -29.34
CA PRO A 14 -7.06 6.06 -29.05
C PRO A 14 -5.74 5.43 -28.60
N THR A 15 -4.61 6.13 -28.73
CA THR A 15 -3.31 5.64 -28.29
C THR A 15 -3.05 5.86 -26.82
N LEU A 16 -3.86 6.72 -26.14
CA LEU A 16 -3.73 7.00 -24.72
C LEU A 16 -3.78 5.72 -23.88
N ALA A 17 -2.73 5.47 -23.13
CA ALA A 17 -2.63 4.35 -22.20
C ALA A 17 -3.07 4.78 -20.80
N VAL A 18 -4.16 4.19 -20.31
CA VAL A 18 -4.66 4.37 -18.95
C VAL A 18 -5.08 3.01 -18.39
N ARG A 19 -4.73 2.76 -17.13
CA ARG A 19 -5.09 1.51 -16.45
C ARG A 19 -6.34 1.72 -15.59
N TYR A 20 -7.32 0.86 -15.76
CA TYR A 20 -8.54 0.84 -14.95
C TYR A 20 -9.22 -0.53 -14.99
N SER A 21 -10.08 -0.81 -14.01
CA SER A 21 -10.86 -2.05 -13.96
C SER A 21 -12.20 -1.83 -13.24
N CYS A 22 -12.27 -1.89 -11.90
CA CYS A 22 -13.54 -1.95 -11.14
C CYS A 22 -14.40 -0.68 -11.21
N ARG A 23 -13.84 0.49 -11.49
CA ARG A 23 -14.51 1.82 -11.51
C ARG A 23 -15.19 2.23 -10.18
N MET A 24 -14.91 1.53 -9.07
CA MET A 24 -15.57 1.72 -7.77
C MET A 24 -14.58 1.79 -6.60
N ALA A 25 -13.34 2.25 -6.83
CA ALA A 25 -12.29 2.46 -5.82
C ALA A 25 -11.88 1.20 -5.02
N ILE A 26 -12.00 -0.02 -5.59
CA ILE A 26 -11.70 -1.29 -4.91
C ILE A 26 -10.44 -1.96 -5.45
N CYS A 27 -10.20 -1.96 -6.77
CA CYS A 27 -9.08 -2.71 -7.35
C CYS A 27 -7.73 -1.99 -7.32
N GLY A 28 -7.70 -0.67 -7.10
CA GLY A 28 -6.47 0.12 -7.09
C GLY A 28 -5.83 0.43 -8.45
N SER A 29 -6.31 -0.18 -9.56
CA SER A 29 -5.65 -0.12 -10.86
C SER A 29 -5.53 1.28 -11.47
N CYS A 30 -6.47 2.20 -11.19
CA CYS A 30 -6.54 3.53 -11.78
C CYS A 30 -5.81 4.61 -10.99
N GLY A 31 -4.77 4.22 -10.23
CA GLY A 31 -3.91 5.18 -9.52
C GLY A 31 -3.13 6.04 -10.50
N ILE A 32 -3.26 7.36 -10.38
CA ILE A 32 -2.52 8.37 -11.14
C ILE A 32 -2.30 9.61 -10.25
N VAL A 33 -1.47 10.54 -10.69
CA VAL A 33 -1.37 11.86 -10.06
C VAL A 33 -2.38 12.80 -10.72
N ILE A 34 -3.19 13.48 -9.92
CA ILE A 34 -4.20 14.44 -10.37
C ILE A 34 -3.94 15.77 -9.67
N ASN A 35 -3.61 16.81 -10.41
CA ASN A 35 -3.23 18.13 -9.88
C ASN A 35 -2.19 18.04 -8.76
N GLY A 36 -1.12 17.25 -8.99
CA GLY A 36 -0.02 17.08 -8.05
C GLY A 36 -0.33 16.19 -6.82
N VAL A 37 -1.46 15.47 -6.81
CA VAL A 37 -1.82 14.56 -5.70
C VAL A 37 -2.08 13.16 -6.23
N PRO A 38 -1.40 12.11 -5.72
CA PRO A 38 -1.70 10.72 -6.06
C PRO A 38 -3.11 10.33 -5.61
N ARG A 39 -3.96 9.91 -6.56
CA ARG A 39 -5.38 9.57 -6.32
C ARG A 39 -5.84 8.44 -7.22
N LEU A 40 -6.97 7.82 -6.88
CA LEU A 40 -7.68 6.91 -7.79
C LEU A 40 -8.54 7.74 -8.76
N ALA A 41 -8.29 7.62 -10.06
CA ALA A 41 -9.03 8.36 -11.08
C ALA A 41 -10.54 8.09 -11.05
N CYS A 42 -10.95 6.85 -10.74
CA CYS A 42 -12.37 6.46 -10.69
C CYS A 42 -13.12 7.05 -9.48
N GLN A 43 -12.43 7.42 -8.42
CA GLN A 43 -13.01 8.00 -7.21
C GLN A 43 -13.01 9.53 -7.23
N THR A 44 -12.13 10.14 -8.03
CA THR A 44 -11.96 11.60 -8.06
C THR A 44 -13.00 12.25 -8.97
N LEU A 45 -13.91 13.01 -8.38
CA LEU A 45 -14.94 13.75 -9.11
C LEU A 45 -14.36 15.05 -9.69
N LEU A 46 -14.78 15.41 -10.91
CA LEU A 46 -14.37 16.68 -11.55
C LEU A 46 -14.86 17.90 -10.73
N SER A 47 -16.07 17.79 -10.17
CA SER A 47 -16.66 18.86 -9.35
C SER A 47 -15.89 19.17 -8.07
N GLU A 48 -15.13 18.21 -7.54
CA GLU A 48 -14.31 18.40 -6.34
C GLU A 48 -13.01 19.14 -6.62
N LEU A 49 -12.51 19.06 -7.84
CA LEU A 49 -11.21 19.66 -8.20
C LEU A 49 -11.27 21.18 -8.33
N LYS A 50 -12.46 21.76 -8.59
CA LYS A 50 -12.70 23.21 -8.72
C LYS A 50 -11.65 23.93 -9.56
N ALA A 51 -11.15 23.29 -10.61
CA ALA A 51 -10.08 23.75 -11.46
C ALA A 51 -10.55 23.82 -12.92
N GLU A 52 -10.11 24.84 -13.63
CA GLU A 52 -10.37 25.01 -15.06
C GLU A 52 -9.59 23.98 -15.89
N PHE A 53 -8.38 23.67 -15.44
CA PHE A 53 -7.52 22.65 -16.05
C PHE A 53 -7.20 21.55 -15.05
N ILE A 54 -7.19 20.32 -15.54
CA ILE A 54 -6.87 19.13 -14.72
C ILE A 54 -5.60 18.51 -15.30
N ALA A 55 -4.50 18.66 -14.57
CA ALA A 55 -3.25 17.99 -14.88
C ALA A 55 -3.31 16.53 -14.41
N VAL A 56 -2.94 15.61 -15.28
CA VAL A 56 -2.82 14.18 -14.97
C VAL A 56 -1.41 13.71 -15.32
N GLU A 57 -0.80 12.95 -14.41
CA GLU A 57 0.55 12.43 -14.55
C GLU A 57 0.58 10.97 -14.13
N PRO A 58 1.54 10.15 -14.62
CA PRO A 58 1.78 8.83 -14.04
C PRO A 58 2.17 8.95 -12.57
N VAL A 59 1.90 7.92 -11.76
CA VAL A 59 2.31 7.91 -10.35
C VAL A 59 3.83 8.02 -10.24
N TRP A 60 4.28 8.87 -9.32
CA TRP A 60 5.71 9.12 -9.07
C TRP A 60 6.42 7.90 -8.49
N ASN A 61 7.75 7.92 -8.48
CA ASN A 61 8.61 6.85 -7.95
C ASN A 61 8.46 5.52 -8.68
N HIS A 62 7.90 5.50 -9.89
CA HIS A 62 7.70 4.31 -10.70
C HIS A 62 8.20 4.53 -12.13
N LYS A 63 8.69 3.48 -12.74
CA LYS A 63 9.08 3.50 -14.15
C LYS A 63 7.84 3.59 -15.03
N VAL A 64 7.79 4.61 -15.89
CA VAL A 64 6.70 4.76 -16.85
C VAL A 64 6.86 3.72 -17.97
N ILE A 65 5.77 3.00 -18.25
CA ILE A 65 5.67 2.07 -19.40
C ILE A 65 5.16 2.85 -20.62
N LYS A 66 4.01 3.52 -20.44
CA LYS A 66 3.42 4.37 -21.47
C LYS A 66 2.39 5.32 -20.85
N ASP A 67 2.45 6.59 -21.15
CA ASP A 67 1.53 7.65 -20.70
C ASP A 67 1.27 7.58 -19.18
N LEU A 68 0.04 7.20 -18.75
CA LEU A 68 -0.34 7.09 -17.34
C LEU A 68 -0.10 5.68 -16.74
N VAL A 69 0.47 4.76 -17.53
CA VAL A 69 0.72 3.39 -17.10
C VAL A 69 2.17 3.23 -16.64
N VAL A 70 2.35 2.76 -15.42
CA VAL A 70 3.65 2.52 -14.80
C VAL A 70 3.87 1.04 -14.47
N ASP A 71 5.12 0.66 -14.23
CA ASP A 71 5.50 -0.65 -13.72
C ASP A 71 5.33 -0.68 -12.20
N LEU A 72 4.43 -1.54 -11.71
CA LEU A 72 4.16 -1.76 -10.29
C LEU A 72 4.80 -3.06 -9.75
N GLU A 73 5.45 -3.86 -10.60
CA GLU A 73 6.04 -5.13 -10.15
C GLU A 73 7.05 -4.94 -9.02
N PRO A 74 7.94 -3.90 -9.04
CA PRO A 74 8.86 -3.66 -7.93
C PRO A 74 8.16 -3.49 -6.58
N ASP A 75 6.99 -2.85 -6.54
CA ASP A 75 6.22 -2.68 -5.31
C ASP A 75 5.68 -4.02 -4.77
N PHE A 76 5.16 -4.85 -5.67
CA PHE A 76 4.69 -6.18 -5.28
C PHE A 76 5.83 -7.09 -4.81
N GLU A 77 7.01 -7.00 -5.42
CA GLU A 77 8.20 -7.72 -4.95
C GLU A 77 8.60 -7.28 -3.51
N LYS A 78 8.51 -5.98 -3.20
CA LYS A 78 8.74 -5.49 -1.83
C LYS A 78 7.70 -6.04 -0.85
N VAL A 79 6.42 -6.10 -1.26
CA VAL A 79 5.36 -6.70 -0.43
C VAL A 79 5.59 -8.20 -0.22
N LYS A 80 5.98 -8.95 -1.24
CA LYS A 80 6.30 -10.38 -1.13
C LYS A 80 7.40 -10.66 -0.11
N LYS A 81 8.44 -9.80 -0.04
CA LYS A 81 9.54 -9.94 0.93
C LYS A 81 9.04 -10.04 2.37
N VAL A 82 8.02 -9.30 2.74
CA VAL A 82 7.48 -9.28 4.12
C VAL A 82 6.47 -10.39 4.42
N LYS A 83 6.35 -11.39 3.55
CA LYS A 83 5.44 -12.55 3.71
C LYS A 83 4.01 -12.11 4.06
N PRO A 84 3.25 -11.55 3.10
CA PRO A 84 1.93 -10.97 3.32
C PRO A 84 0.85 -12.05 3.43
N TYR A 85 1.03 -12.97 4.35
CA TYR A 85 0.13 -14.10 4.66
C TYR A 85 0.37 -14.59 6.09
N ILE A 86 -0.55 -15.38 6.63
CA ILE A 86 -0.37 -16.00 7.96
C ILE A 86 0.74 -17.05 7.87
N VAL A 87 1.76 -16.87 8.69
CA VAL A 87 2.86 -17.82 8.88
C VAL A 87 2.52 -18.66 10.11
N ARG A 88 2.38 -19.97 9.93
CA ARG A 88 2.18 -20.96 11.00
C ARG A 88 2.87 -22.26 10.66
N ASP A 89 3.08 -23.12 11.68
CA ASP A 89 3.53 -24.48 11.46
C ASP A 89 2.50 -25.23 10.61
N VAL A 90 2.97 -25.86 9.55
CA VAL A 90 2.14 -26.63 8.61
C VAL A 90 1.41 -27.76 9.33
N LYS A 91 2.05 -28.41 10.32
CA LYS A 91 1.42 -29.44 11.13
C LYS A 91 0.23 -28.92 11.92
N GLU A 92 0.36 -27.74 12.55
CA GLU A 92 -0.77 -27.14 13.26
C GLU A 92 -1.96 -26.87 12.34
N ILE A 93 -1.72 -26.51 11.07
CA ILE A 93 -2.78 -26.23 10.10
C ILE A 93 -3.53 -27.50 9.68
N TYR A 94 -2.81 -28.59 9.46
CA TYR A 94 -3.41 -29.83 8.92
C TYR A 94 -3.84 -30.84 9.99
N GLU A 95 -3.28 -30.75 11.20
CA GLU A 95 -3.60 -31.66 12.30
C GLU A 95 -4.69 -31.13 13.25
N THR A 96 -5.15 -29.89 13.06
CA THR A 96 -6.21 -29.30 13.89
C THR A 96 -7.59 -29.54 13.29
N ASP A 97 -8.51 -30.05 14.10
CA ASP A 97 -9.94 -30.12 13.77
C ASP A 97 -10.71 -28.87 14.16
N LYS A 98 -10.01 -27.82 14.64
CA LYS A 98 -10.63 -26.59 15.16
C LYS A 98 -10.21 -25.37 14.35
N GLU A 99 -11.09 -24.39 14.27
CA GLU A 99 -10.78 -23.07 13.73
C GLU A 99 -9.80 -22.32 14.66
N PHE A 100 -8.92 -21.52 14.06
CA PHE A 100 -8.06 -20.61 14.80
C PHE A 100 -8.88 -19.40 15.27
N GLY A 101 -9.38 -19.48 16.51
CA GLY A 101 -10.18 -18.42 17.10
C GLY A 101 -9.40 -17.10 17.27
N GLN A 102 -10.12 -15.98 17.18
CA GLN A 102 -9.58 -14.66 17.40
C GLN A 102 -10.59 -13.82 18.20
N LYS A 103 -10.12 -13.07 19.18
CA LYS A 103 -10.94 -12.12 19.94
C LYS A 103 -11.13 -10.83 19.16
N LEU A 104 -12.21 -10.09 19.44
CA LEU A 104 -12.51 -8.83 18.80
C LEU A 104 -11.36 -7.80 19.01
N GLU A 105 -10.85 -7.71 20.23
CA GLU A 105 -9.75 -6.80 20.58
C GLU A 105 -8.45 -7.09 19.83
N GLU A 106 -8.25 -8.35 19.42
CA GLU A 106 -7.11 -8.76 18.61
C GLU A 106 -7.30 -8.39 17.14
N LEU A 107 -8.53 -8.52 16.64
CA LEU A 107 -8.90 -8.08 15.29
C LEU A 107 -8.75 -6.56 15.14
N GLU A 108 -9.21 -5.79 16.13
CA GLU A 108 -9.16 -4.31 16.13
C GLU A 108 -7.74 -3.76 15.96
N LYS A 109 -6.71 -4.47 16.41
CA LYS A 109 -5.30 -4.07 16.26
C LYS A 109 -4.87 -3.87 14.81
N TYR A 110 -5.41 -4.65 13.89
CA TYR A 110 -4.99 -4.61 12.49
C TYR A 110 -6.12 -4.37 11.49
N TYR A 111 -7.35 -4.31 11.94
CA TYR A 111 -8.53 -4.22 11.07
C TYR A 111 -8.43 -3.10 10.04
N ASN A 112 -8.09 -1.88 10.48
CA ASN A 112 -7.93 -0.74 9.57
C ASN A 112 -6.80 -0.94 8.55
N PHE A 113 -5.73 -1.61 8.92
CA PHE A 113 -4.60 -1.88 8.03
C PHE A 113 -4.91 -2.97 6.99
N ALA A 114 -5.90 -3.81 7.24
CA ALA A 114 -6.37 -4.84 6.32
C ALA A 114 -7.16 -4.28 5.12
N TYR A 115 -7.63 -3.03 5.18
CA TYR A 115 -8.30 -2.37 4.05
C TYR A 115 -7.36 -1.95 2.91
N CYS A 116 -6.06 -2.20 3.03
CA CYS A 116 -5.10 -1.90 1.98
C CYS A 116 -5.42 -2.67 0.70
N ILE A 117 -5.67 -1.94 -0.39
CA ILE A 117 -5.95 -2.48 -1.73
C ILE A 117 -4.71 -2.54 -2.62
N GLN A 118 -3.53 -2.30 -2.07
CA GLN A 118 -2.23 -2.38 -2.77
C GLN A 118 -2.16 -1.53 -4.05
N CYS A 119 -2.75 -0.34 -4.03
CA CYS A 119 -2.85 0.54 -5.19
C CYS A 119 -1.57 1.32 -5.54
N GLY A 120 -0.52 1.27 -4.70
CA GLY A 120 0.76 1.97 -4.93
C GLY A 120 0.76 3.48 -4.63
N LEU A 121 -0.38 4.14 -4.37
CA LEU A 121 -0.42 5.60 -4.17
C LEU A 121 0.43 6.08 -2.99
N CYS A 122 0.52 5.30 -1.92
CA CYS A 122 1.38 5.59 -0.78
C CYS A 122 2.87 5.45 -1.13
N MET A 123 3.22 4.57 -2.08
CA MET A 123 4.58 4.44 -2.63
C MET A 123 4.91 5.66 -3.48
N ALA A 124 3.98 6.08 -4.32
CA ALA A 124 4.12 7.28 -5.16
C ALA A 124 4.34 8.55 -4.31
N ALA A 125 3.60 8.71 -3.21
CA ALA A 125 3.70 9.88 -2.34
C ALA A 125 4.89 9.86 -1.37
N CYS A 126 5.66 8.76 -1.32
CA CYS A 126 6.73 8.61 -0.35
C CYS A 126 7.98 9.39 -0.76
N PRO A 127 8.44 10.40 0.03
CA PRO A 127 9.63 11.17 -0.31
C PRO A 127 10.92 10.35 -0.23
N ILE A 128 10.93 9.27 0.56
CA ILE A 128 12.10 8.41 0.68
C ILE A 128 12.30 7.58 -0.58
N LEU A 129 11.23 7.06 -1.18
CA LEU A 129 11.31 6.31 -2.43
C LEU A 129 11.77 7.17 -3.61
N ALA A 130 11.60 8.49 -3.53
CA ALA A 130 12.17 9.40 -4.53
C ALA A 130 13.70 9.45 -4.54
N THR A 131 14.35 8.99 -3.48
CA THR A 131 15.82 9.05 -3.31
C THR A 131 16.46 7.69 -3.00
N ASN A 132 15.67 6.70 -2.60
CA ASN A 132 16.12 5.34 -2.28
C ASN A 132 15.10 4.30 -2.77
N ASP A 133 15.34 3.77 -3.96
CA ASP A 133 14.49 2.74 -4.59
C ASP A 133 14.50 1.40 -3.82
N ASN A 134 15.52 1.15 -3.00
CA ASN A 134 15.62 -0.08 -2.22
C ASN A 134 14.74 -0.07 -0.98
N PHE A 135 14.35 1.09 -0.48
CA PHE A 135 13.46 1.20 0.66
C PHE A 135 12.20 0.36 0.46
N LEU A 136 11.84 -0.45 1.46
CA LEU A 136 10.64 -1.32 1.39
C LEU A 136 9.37 -0.53 1.11
N GLY A 137 9.27 0.69 1.61
CA GLY A 137 8.14 1.57 1.36
C GLY A 137 6.91 1.29 2.22
N PRO A 138 5.98 2.24 2.23
CA PRO A 138 4.83 2.22 3.14
C PRO A 138 3.85 1.06 2.87
N MET A 139 3.71 0.60 1.62
CA MET A 139 2.80 -0.50 1.28
C MET A 139 3.29 -1.84 1.86
N ALA A 140 4.57 -2.16 1.69
CA ALA A 140 5.17 -3.37 2.24
C ALA A 140 5.22 -3.34 3.77
N LEU A 141 5.56 -2.18 4.37
CA LEU A 141 5.60 -2.03 5.82
C LEU A 141 4.21 -2.11 6.46
N ASN A 142 3.18 -1.56 5.80
CA ASN A 142 1.79 -1.76 6.24
C ASN A 142 1.40 -3.24 6.22
N ALA A 143 1.77 -3.97 5.16
CA ALA A 143 1.54 -5.41 5.08
C ALA A 143 2.30 -6.15 6.19
N ALA A 144 3.56 -5.79 6.46
CA ALA A 144 4.33 -6.37 7.57
C ALA A 144 3.63 -6.19 8.92
N TYR A 145 3.13 -5.00 9.22
CA TYR A 145 2.36 -4.74 10.43
C TYR A 145 1.08 -5.55 10.48
N ARG A 146 0.24 -5.44 9.44
CA ARG A 146 -1.07 -6.10 9.37
C ARG A 146 -0.96 -7.59 9.67
N TRP A 147 -0.01 -8.28 9.06
CA TRP A 147 0.16 -9.72 9.24
C TRP A 147 0.81 -10.08 10.57
N SER A 148 1.71 -9.24 11.08
CA SER A 148 2.34 -9.47 12.39
C SER A 148 1.43 -9.18 13.56
N ALA A 149 0.44 -8.31 13.40
CA ALA A 149 -0.54 -7.97 14.44
C ALA A 149 -1.70 -8.98 14.53
N ASP A 150 -1.84 -9.87 13.57
CA ASP A 150 -2.81 -10.96 13.62
C ASP A 150 -2.40 -11.98 14.70
N SER A 151 -3.24 -12.20 15.71
CA SER A 151 -2.94 -13.11 16.84
C SER A 151 -2.73 -14.55 16.40
N ARG A 152 -3.21 -14.91 15.23
CA ARG A 152 -3.07 -16.25 14.63
C ARG A 152 -1.74 -16.44 13.90
N ASP A 153 -0.99 -15.35 13.66
CA ASP A 153 0.30 -15.37 12.96
C ASP A 153 1.46 -15.65 13.92
N GLN A 154 2.45 -16.39 13.45
CA GLN A 154 3.70 -16.71 14.16
C GLN A 154 4.92 -16.10 13.44
N GLY A 155 4.72 -15.35 12.37
CA GLY A 155 5.78 -14.85 11.47
C GLY A 155 6.49 -13.58 11.93
N TRP A 156 6.18 -12.99 13.10
CA TRP A 156 6.78 -11.74 13.56
C TRP A 156 8.32 -11.80 13.55
N GLY A 157 8.93 -12.87 14.09
CA GLY A 157 10.40 -12.99 14.17
C GLY A 157 11.09 -12.98 12.81
N GLU A 158 10.44 -13.50 11.77
CA GLU A 158 10.96 -13.49 10.40
C GLU A 158 10.80 -12.11 9.77
N ARG A 159 9.61 -11.50 9.89
CA ARG A 159 9.35 -10.16 9.38
C ARG A 159 10.21 -9.12 10.07
N ALA A 160 10.40 -9.22 11.39
CA ALA A 160 11.26 -8.34 12.14
C ALA A 160 12.68 -8.30 11.57
N ARG A 161 13.27 -9.46 11.23
CA ARG A 161 14.61 -9.53 10.61
C ARG A 161 14.67 -8.87 9.22
N ILE A 162 13.58 -8.93 8.46
CA ILE A 162 13.51 -8.31 7.13
C ILE A 162 13.39 -6.80 7.25
N ILE A 163 12.52 -6.31 8.14
CA ILE A 163 12.26 -4.88 8.28
C ILE A 163 13.32 -4.15 9.11
N ASP A 164 14.05 -4.86 10.00
CA ASP A 164 15.16 -4.32 10.80
C ASP A 164 16.45 -4.31 9.96
N SER A 165 16.43 -3.56 8.87
CA SER A 165 17.53 -3.44 7.92
C SER A 165 17.66 -2.00 7.41
N GLU A 166 18.78 -1.69 6.78
CA GLU A 166 19.08 -0.37 6.23
C GLU A 166 18.01 0.10 5.23
N ASP A 167 17.55 -0.79 4.35
CA ASP A 167 16.49 -0.52 3.37
C ASP A 167 15.08 -0.90 3.88
N GLY A 168 14.99 -1.36 5.12
CA GLY A 168 13.74 -1.81 5.75
C GLY A 168 12.92 -0.66 6.31
N LEU A 169 12.89 -0.56 7.64
CA LEU A 169 12.02 0.35 8.37
C LEU A 169 12.66 1.73 8.65
N TRP A 170 14.00 1.75 8.77
CA TRP A 170 14.72 2.90 9.32
C TRP A 170 14.78 4.13 8.41
N PRO A 171 14.78 4.03 7.07
CA PRO A 171 14.75 5.20 6.20
C PRO A 171 13.52 6.08 6.37
N CYS A 172 12.41 5.54 6.89
CA CYS A 172 11.18 6.31 7.06
C CYS A 172 11.33 7.44 8.08
N HIS A 173 11.11 8.68 7.66
CA HIS A 173 11.14 9.89 8.50
C HIS A 173 9.75 10.29 9.03
N LEU A 174 8.73 9.44 8.87
CA LEU A 174 7.36 9.69 9.34
C LEU A 174 6.75 11.00 8.76
N ALA A 175 6.96 11.27 7.47
CA ALA A 175 6.37 12.41 6.78
C ALA A 175 4.83 12.32 6.63
N TYR A 176 4.24 11.14 6.84
CA TYR A 176 2.80 10.85 6.76
C TYR A 176 2.12 11.14 5.41
N THR A 177 2.85 11.50 4.37
CA THR A 177 2.31 11.68 3.02
C THR A 177 1.60 10.42 2.51
N CYS A 178 2.13 9.24 2.86
CA CYS A 178 1.53 7.94 2.53
C CYS A 178 0.13 7.76 3.14
N SER A 179 -0.08 8.24 4.36
CA SER A 179 -1.39 8.19 5.03
C SER A 179 -2.36 9.21 4.45
N ALA A 180 -1.87 10.41 4.11
CA ALA A 180 -2.67 11.50 3.55
C ALA A 180 -3.29 11.15 2.19
N VAL A 181 -2.58 10.36 1.35
CA VAL A 181 -3.06 9.99 0.00
C VAL A 181 -3.84 8.67 -0.05
N CYS A 182 -4.00 7.98 1.08
CA CYS A 182 -4.61 6.65 1.08
C CYS A 182 -6.12 6.72 0.77
N PRO A 183 -6.59 6.15 -0.36
CA PRO A 183 -8.00 6.23 -0.76
C PRO A 183 -8.91 5.35 0.11
N ARG A 184 -8.32 4.48 0.95
CA ARG A 184 -9.05 3.58 1.83
C ARG A 184 -9.00 4.00 3.30
N GLY A 185 -8.37 5.14 3.61
CA GLY A 185 -8.21 5.60 4.99
C GLY A 185 -7.29 4.71 5.83
N VAL A 186 -6.49 3.85 5.20
CA VAL A 186 -5.41 3.14 5.88
C VAL A 186 -4.35 4.15 6.29
N ASP A 187 -3.74 3.96 7.45
CA ASP A 187 -2.65 4.80 7.94
C ASP A 187 -1.30 4.05 7.92
N PRO A 188 -0.61 3.99 6.75
CA PRO A 188 0.70 3.32 6.68
C PRO A 188 1.76 4.00 7.55
N GLY A 189 1.68 5.32 7.75
CA GLY A 189 2.57 6.05 8.64
C GLY A 189 2.47 5.56 10.09
N PHE A 190 1.26 5.34 10.57
CA PHE A 190 1.03 4.80 11.90
C PHE A 190 1.47 3.33 12.03
N SER A 191 1.20 2.47 11.03
CA SER A 191 1.70 1.09 11.05
C SER A 191 3.23 1.04 11.14
N ILE A 192 3.94 1.93 10.42
CA ILE A 192 5.40 2.06 10.49
C ILE A 192 5.85 2.50 11.88
N GLN A 193 5.14 3.44 12.50
CA GLN A 193 5.45 3.88 13.87
C GLN A 193 5.31 2.73 14.88
N LEU A 194 4.27 1.92 14.77
CA LEU A 194 4.06 0.74 15.60
C LEU A 194 5.15 -0.32 15.41
N LEU A 195 5.57 -0.55 14.16
CA LEU A 195 6.70 -1.43 13.87
C LEU A 195 8.00 -0.92 14.50
N LYS A 196 8.31 0.38 14.37
CA LYS A 196 9.49 0.99 15.01
C LYS A 196 9.46 0.80 16.52
N ALA A 197 8.34 1.11 17.16
CA ALA A 197 8.18 0.93 18.59
C ALA A 197 8.37 -0.52 19.01
N SER A 198 7.87 -1.49 18.23
CA SER A 198 8.02 -2.93 18.50
C SER A 198 9.47 -3.39 18.43
N LEU A 199 10.24 -2.94 17.44
CA LEU A 199 11.66 -3.28 17.30
C LEU A 199 12.49 -2.65 18.41
N ILE A 200 12.29 -1.36 18.70
CA ILE A 200 13.03 -0.64 19.77
C ILE A 200 12.80 -1.32 21.13
N ARG A 201 11.59 -1.74 21.43
CA ARG A 201 11.24 -2.44 22.67
C ARG A 201 11.63 -3.91 22.66
N ARG A 202 12.19 -4.43 21.59
CA ARG A 202 12.49 -5.87 21.38
C ARG A 202 11.28 -6.76 21.73
N ALA A 203 10.11 -6.31 21.33
CA ALA A 203 8.87 -6.99 21.63
C ALA A 203 8.81 -8.40 21.01
N LYS A 204 8.35 -9.38 21.79
CA LYS A 204 8.14 -10.77 21.28
C LYS A 204 7.04 -10.87 20.25
N ARG A 205 6.16 -9.87 20.19
CA ARG A 205 5.09 -9.68 19.18
C ARG A 205 5.00 -8.19 18.85
N VAL A 206 4.44 -7.87 17.70
CA VAL A 206 4.16 -6.47 17.34
C VAL A 206 3.12 -5.87 18.32
N LEU A 207 3.25 -4.58 18.60
CA LEU A 207 2.39 -3.84 19.55
C LEU A 207 0.99 -3.61 18.99
#